data_6fc987fcfaa90894a959b0932dff6d11
#
_entry.id   6fc987fcfaa90894a959b0932dff6d11
#
_cell.length_a   1.000
_cell.length_b   1.000
_cell.length_c   1.000
_cell.angle_alpha   90.00
_cell.angle_beta   90.00
_cell.angle_gamma   90.00
#
_symmetry.space_group_name_H-M   'P 1'
#
loop_
_entity.id
_entity.type
_entity.pdbx_description
1 polymer ?
#
loop_
_entity_poly.entity_id
_entity_poly.type
_entity_poly.pdbx_seq_one_letter_code
_entity_poly.pdbx_strand_id
1 'polypeptide(L)'
;SPRRLRMYDPAPILSATILFVALLISGCVTTRLYDGPPLPAVERAIVRADPAISAGLPVQLRLRQVDGRDISLQTSAVELPPGAHELLVDCRVAESGAVGRFNLEMDLAAGAEYRLVATTTAQNCEAVQLIRQ
;
A
#
# COMPACT_ATOMS: atom_id res chain seq x y z
N SER A 1 1.27 -58.19 30.23
CA SER A 1 1.07 -57.29 30.31
C SER A 1 0.92 -56.35 29.38
N PRO A 2 0.45 -56.09 29.28
CA PRO A 2 0.24 -55.31 28.37
C PRO A 2 0.59 -54.06 28.20
N ARG A 3 0.80 -53.93 27.82
CA ARG A 3 1.24 -53.01 27.66
C ARG A 3 0.74 -52.08 27.07
N ARG A 4 0.62 -51.44 27.11
CA ARG A 4 0.23 -50.61 26.66
C ARG A 4 0.83 -49.84 25.94
N LEU A 5 0.67 -49.61 25.23
CA LEU A 5 1.11 -48.98 24.38
C LEU A 5 0.68 -47.74 24.32
N ARG A 6 1.27 -47.01 24.23
CA ARG A 6 0.99 -45.87 24.23
C ARG A 6 0.73 -45.34 23.10
N MET A 7 0.00 -44.61 22.95
CA MET A 7 -0.34 -44.02 21.92
C MET A 7 0.31 -42.81 21.67
N TYR A 8 0.75 -42.45 20.58
CA TYR A 8 1.43 -41.27 20.20
C TYR A 8 0.46 -40.35 19.48
N ASP A 9 0.36 -39.13 19.92
CA ASP A 9 -0.60 -38.17 19.40
C ASP A 9 0.12 -37.07 18.59
N PRO A 10 0.04 -37.06 17.26
CA PRO A 10 0.69 -36.03 16.43
C PRO A 10 -0.09 -34.75 16.27
N ALA A 11 -1.27 -34.62 16.86
CA ALA A 11 -2.11 -33.45 16.68
C ALA A 11 -1.44 -32.11 17.05
N PRO A 12 -0.67 -32.01 18.15
CA PRO A 12 -0.01 -30.75 18.49
C PRO A 12 0.98 -30.28 17.41
N ILE A 13 1.61 -31.20 16.72
CA ILE A 13 2.57 -30.88 15.67
C ILE A 13 1.86 -30.25 14.48
N LEU A 14 0.71 -30.77 14.10
CA LEU A 14 -0.09 -30.24 13.00
C LEU A 14 -0.59 -28.82 13.31
N SER A 15 -1.00 -28.57 14.54
CA SER A 15 -1.45 -27.25 14.95
C SER A 15 -0.34 -26.21 14.85
N ALA A 16 0.86 -26.55 15.27
CA ALA A 16 2.02 -25.66 15.17
C ALA A 16 2.36 -25.32 13.73
N THR A 17 2.25 -26.28 12.83
CA THR A 17 2.52 -26.08 11.41
C THR A 17 1.51 -25.10 10.79
N ILE A 18 0.25 -25.24 11.13
CA ILE A 18 -0.80 -24.36 10.61
C ILE A 18 -0.58 -22.92 11.07
N LEU A 19 -0.20 -22.72 12.34
CA LEU A 19 0.10 -21.40 12.86
C LEU A 19 1.28 -20.75 12.13
N PHE A 20 2.31 -21.53 11.86
CA PHE A 20 3.48 -21.02 11.16
C PHE A 20 3.13 -20.54 9.75
N VAL A 21 2.32 -21.30 9.01
CA VAL A 21 1.89 -20.92 7.67
C VAL A 21 1.06 -19.63 7.72
N ALA A 22 0.20 -19.48 8.71
CA ALA A 22 -0.60 -18.26 8.86
C ALA A 22 0.25 -17.01 9.05
N LEU A 23 1.39 -17.11 9.75
CA LEU A 23 2.29 -15.99 9.97
C LEU A 23 3.04 -15.55 8.71
N LEU A 24 3.11 -16.39 7.69
CA LEU A 24 3.78 -16.06 6.43
C LEU A 24 2.90 -15.26 5.48
N ILE A 25 1.62 -15.13 5.78
CA ILE A 25 0.68 -14.38 4.95
C ILE A 25 0.70 -12.92 5.38
N SER A 26 1.69 -12.20 4.89
CA SER A 26 1.74 -10.75 5.07
C SER A 26 1.57 -10.10 3.72
N GLY A 27 0.56 -9.26 3.56
CA GLY A 27 0.26 -8.60 2.31
C GLY A 27 0.45 -7.11 2.38
N CYS A 28 0.17 -6.44 1.26
CA CYS A 28 0.15 -4.99 1.19
C CYS A 28 -0.92 -4.45 2.13
N VAL A 29 -0.60 -3.33 2.80
CA VAL A 29 -1.51 -2.73 3.77
C VAL A 29 -2.26 -1.59 3.12
N THR A 30 -3.59 -1.66 3.17
CA THR A 30 -4.46 -0.55 2.82
C THR A 30 -4.89 0.13 4.11
N THR A 31 -4.63 1.42 4.22
CA THR A 31 -4.96 2.20 5.40
C THR A 31 -6.18 3.07 5.14
N ARG A 32 -7.14 3.02 6.06
CA ARG A 32 -8.32 3.85 6.00
C ARG A 32 -8.04 5.16 6.75
N LEU A 33 -8.24 6.29 6.09
CA LEU A 33 -7.92 7.61 6.63
C LEU A 33 -9.17 8.43 6.94
N TYR A 34 -10.20 7.81 7.44
CA TYR A 34 -11.39 8.49 7.92
C TYR A 34 -11.94 7.77 9.15
N ASP A 35 -12.68 8.50 9.96
CA ASP A 35 -13.27 7.96 11.17
C ASP A 35 -14.65 7.36 10.88
N GLY A 36 -15.09 6.49 11.80
CA GLY A 36 -16.39 5.87 11.71
C GLY A 36 -16.37 4.54 11.00
N PRO A 37 -17.55 3.98 10.69
CA PRO A 37 -17.64 2.67 10.04
C PRO A 37 -17.10 2.71 8.61
N PRO A 38 -16.64 1.56 8.08
CA PRO A 38 -16.13 1.52 6.71
C PRO A 38 -17.18 1.96 5.71
N LEU A 39 -16.78 2.81 4.75
CA LEU A 39 -17.64 3.22 3.66
C LEU A 39 -17.76 2.09 2.64
N PRO A 40 -18.93 1.93 2.01
CA PRO A 40 -19.06 0.99 0.88
C PRO A 40 -18.13 1.38 -0.28
N ALA A 41 -17.79 0.41 -1.11
CA ALA A 41 -16.88 0.63 -2.24
C ALA A 41 -17.34 1.77 -3.15
N VAL A 42 -18.66 1.95 -3.32
CA VAL A 42 -19.23 2.98 -4.19
C VAL A 42 -19.18 4.38 -3.58
N GLU A 43 -18.81 4.50 -2.31
CA GLU A 43 -18.78 5.77 -1.59
C GLU A 43 -17.37 6.19 -1.17
N ARG A 44 -16.36 5.35 -1.42
CA ARG A 44 -14.99 5.65 -1.04
C ARG A 44 -14.10 5.80 -2.26
N ALA A 45 -13.00 6.53 -2.09
CA ALA A 45 -11.93 6.59 -3.08
C ALA A 45 -10.71 5.82 -2.56
N ILE A 46 -9.95 5.23 -3.48
CA ILE A 46 -8.71 4.54 -3.15
C ILE A 46 -7.58 5.16 -3.95
N VAL A 47 -6.48 5.45 -3.27
CA VAL A 47 -5.24 5.93 -3.90
C VAL A 47 -4.15 4.90 -3.67
N ARG A 48 -3.55 4.42 -4.75
CA ARG A 48 -2.47 3.43 -4.72
C ARG A 48 -1.14 4.05 -5.10
N ALA A 49 -0.11 3.66 -4.37
CA ALA A 49 1.27 4.08 -4.60
C ALA A 49 2.12 2.84 -4.81
N ASP A 50 2.06 2.26 -5.99
CA ASP A 50 2.81 1.05 -6.31
C ASP A 50 4.15 1.41 -6.97
N PRO A 51 5.18 0.56 -6.82
CA PRO A 51 6.39 0.71 -7.61
C PRO A 51 6.06 0.64 -9.10
N ALA A 52 6.76 1.43 -9.87
CA ALA A 52 6.50 1.54 -11.31
C ALA A 52 7.80 1.59 -12.09
N ILE A 53 7.68 1.51 -13.41
CA ILE A 53 8.79 1.75 -14.33
C ILE A 53 8.45 2.97 -15.13
N SER A 54 9.36 3.95 -15.14
CA SER A 54 9.22 5.17 -15.91
C SER A 54 10.50 5.39 -16.72
N ALA A 55 10.36 5.67 -17.99
CA ALA A 55 11.48 5.82 -18.93
C ALA A 55 12.44 4.61 -18.90
N GLY A 56 11.90 3.41 -18.67
CA GLY A 56 12.69 2.19 -18.61
C GLY A 56 13.41 1.94 -17.29
N LEU A 57 13.23 2.81 -16.29
CA LEU A 57 13.91 2.70 -15.00
C LEU A 57 12.93 2.42 -13.87
N PRO A 58 13.35 1.65 -12.86
CA PRO A 58 12.52 1.45 -11.66
C PRO A 58 12.35 2.75 -10.88
N VAL A 59 11.12 3.02 -10.48
CA VAL A 59 10.75 4.20 -9.70
C VAL A 59 9.92 3.75 -8.51
N GLN A 60 10.25 4.26 -7.34
CA GLN A 60 9.45 4.06 -6.15
C GLN A 60 8.63 5.30 -5.86
N LEU A 61 7.33 5.12 -5.83
CA LEU A 61 6.41 6.17 -5.41
C LEU A 61 5.93 5.86 -4.01
N ARG A 62 5.96 6.86 -3.15
CA ARG A 62 5.60 6.69 -1.78
C ARG A 62 4.71 7.80 -1.31
N LEU A 63 3.54 7.43 -0.84
CA LEU A 63 2.63 8.39 -0.24
C LEU A 63 3.13 8.70 1.17
N ARG A 64 3.52 9.96 1.39
CA ARG A 64 4.08 10.40 2.67
C ARG A 64 3.05 10.96 3.61
N GLN A 65 2.17 11.79 3.09
CA GLN A 65 1.11 12.42 3.88
C GLN A 65 -0.16 12.55 3.06
N VAL A 66 -1.28 12.52 3.75
CA VAL A 66 -2.60 12.84 3.20
C VAL A 66 -3.26 13.84 4.14
N ASP A 67 -3.61 15.00 3.61
CA ASP A 67 -4.22 16.09 4.37
C ASP A 67 -3.43 16.43 5.64
N GLY A 68 -2.10 16.44 5.53
CA GLY A 68 -1.20 16.73 6.64
C GLY A 68 -0.97 15.59 7.60
N ARG A 69 -1.58 14.43 7.39
CA ARG A 69 -1.41 13.26 8.25
C ARG A 69 -0.35 12.33 7.67
N ASP A 70 0.60 11.93 8.51
CA ASP A 70 1.67 11.02 8.10
C ASP A 70 1.13 9.63 7.79
N ILE A 71 1.69 9.02 6.74
CA ILE A 71 1.33 7.68 6.29
C ILE A 71 2.47 6.72 6.60
N SER A 72 2.11 5.54 7.11
CA SER A 72 3.08 4.49 7.42
C SER A 72 3.86 4.05 6.18
N LEU A 73 5.11 3.72 6.38
CA LEU A 73 6.00 3.21 5.34
C LEU A 73 5.49 1.93 4.67
N GLN A 74 4.67 1.19 5.35
CA GLN A 74 4.17 -0.10 4.87
C GLN A 74 2.84 0.03 4.11
N THR A 75 2.28 1.22 4.09
CA THR A 75 1.01 1.46 3.42
C THR A 75 1.23 1.62 1.92
N SER A 76 0.60 0.76 1.12
CA SER A 76 0.65 0.83 -0.34
C SER A 76 -0.60 1.45 -0.95
N ALA A 77 -1.68 1.56 -0.19
CA ALA A 77 -2.93 2.16 -0.63
C ALA A 77 -3.64 2.82 0.54
N VAL A 78 -4.38 3.88 0.26
CA VAL A 78 -5.20 4.56 1.27
C VAL A 78 -6.64 4.64 0.78
N GLU A 79 -7.58 4.47 1.72
CA GLU A 79 -8.99 4.71 1.48
C GLU A 79 -9.35 6.07 2.04
N LEU A 80 -10.04 6.87 1.23
CA LEU A 80 -10.40 8.24 1.56
C LEU A 80 -11.88 8.48 1.28
N PRO A 81 -12.53 9.36 2.02
CA PRO A 81 -13.84 9.85 1.59
C PRO A 81 -13.68 10.66 0.30
N PRO A 82 -14.70 10.72 -0.54
CA PRO A 82 -14.64 11.55 -1.74
C PRO A 82 -14.47 13.02 -1.37
N GLY A 83 -13.99 13.81 -2.33
CA GLY A 83 -13.77 15.23 -2.16
C GLY A 83 -12.32 15.64 -2.33
N ALA A 84 -12.03 16.87 -1.96
CA ALA A 84 -10.70 17.47 -2.12
C ALA A 84 -9.73 16.94 -1.07
N HIS A 85 -8.57 16.50 -1.53
CA HIS A 85 -7.50 16.01 -0.67
C HIS A 85 -6.15 16.51 -1.16
N GLU A 86 -5.24 16.68 -0.21
CA GLU A 86 -3.86 17.06 -0.49
C GLU A 86 -2.94 15.86 -0.19
N LEU A 87 -2.14 15.48 -1.16
CA LEU A 87 -1.23 14.35 -1.07
C LEU A 87 0.21 14.82 -1.16
N LEU A 88 1.05 14.36 -0.25
CA LEU A 88 2.49 14.56 -0.30
C LEU A 88 3.13 13.24 -0.73
N VAL A 89 3.85 13.25 -1.86
CA VAL A 89 4.38 12.05 -2.49
C VAL A 89 5.89 12.18 -2.67
N ASP A 90 6.63 11.17 -2.26
CA ASP A 90 8.04 11.02 -2.61
C ASP A 90 8.16 10.12 -3.83
N CYS A 91 9.01 10.54 -4.76
CA CYS A 91 9.36 9.78 -5.95
C CYS A 91 10.87 9.57 -5.97
N ARG A 92 11.28 8.31 -5.97
CA ARG A 92 12.69 7.94 -5.97
C ARG A 92 13.04 7.16 -7.23
N VAL A 93 14.04 7.65 -7.94
CA VAL A 93 14.63 6.93 -9.07
C VAL A 93 15.67 5.96 -8.51
N ALA A 94 15.47 4.66 -8.72
CA ALA A 94 16.30 3.64 -8.08
C ALA A 94 17.77 3.76 -8.46
N GLU A 95 18.08 4.05 -9.73
CA GLU A 95 19.43 4.04 -10.22
C GLU A 95 20.26 5.21 -9.68
N SER A 96 19.71 6.42 -9.71
CA SER A 96 20.42 7.61 -9.23
C SER A 96 20.27 7.83 -7.73
N GLY A 97 19.24 7.24 -7.12
CA GLY A 97 18.89 7.51 -5.73
C GLY A 97 18.26 8.87 -5.49
N ALA A 98 18.00 9.64 -6.55
CA ALA A 98 17.40 10.97 -6.42
C ALA A 98 15.97 10.86 -5.94
N VAL A 99 15.60 11.74 -5.00
CA VAL A 99 14.26 11.79 -4.44
C VAL A 99 13.65 13.15 -4.73
N GLY A 100 12.48 13.14 -5.37
CA GLY A 100 11.67 14.32 -5.56
C GLY A 100 10.45 14.26 -4.66
N ARG A 101 10.03 15.41 -4.15
CA ARG A 101 8.86 15.51 -3.30
C ARG A 101 7.82 16.42 -3.95
N PHE A 102 6.60 15.93 -4.03
CA PHE A 102 5.53 16.57 -4.77
C PHE A 102 4.26 16.70 -3.93
N ASN A 103 3.66 17.87 -4.01
CA ASN A 103 2.33 18.10 -3.45
C ASN A 103 1.30 18.03 -4.55
N LEU A 104 0.27 17.21 -4.36
CA LEU A 104 -0.84 17.07 -5.29
C LEU A 104 -2.14 17.44 -4.60
N GLU A 105 -2.90 18.31 -5.22
CA GLU A 105 -4.26 18.61 -4.79
C GLU A 105 -5.21 17.95 -5.78
N MET A 106 -6.06 17.06 -5.26
CA MET A 106 -6.96 16.28 -6.10
C MET A 106 -8.35 16.24 -5.52
N ASP A 107 -9.33 16.28 -6.41
CA ASP A 107 -10.72 16.05 -6.05
C ASP A 107 -11.08 14.61 -6.41
N LEU A 108 -11.25 13.77 -5.40
CA LEU A 108 -11.46 12.34 -5.56
C LEU A 108 -12.94 12.01 -5.67
N ALA A 109 -13.29 11.23 -6.69
CA ALA A 109 -14.66 10.84 -6.93
C ALA A 109 -15.05 9.62 -6.09
N ALA A 110 -16.30 9.55 -5.67
CA ALA A 110 -16.85 8.41 -4.97
C ALA A 110 -16.79 7.15 -5.85
N GLY A 111 -16.37 6.05 -5.28
CA GLY A 111 -16.27 4.77 -5.99
C GLY A 111 -15.08 4.64 -6.92
N ALA A 112 -14.19 5.62 -6.96
CA ALA A 112 -13.07 5.63 -7.89
C ALA A 112 -11.80 5.09 -7.25
N GLU A 113 -10.97 4.46 -8.07
CA GLU A 113 -9.61 4.09 -7.71
C GLU A 113 -8.63 4.90 -8.53
N TYR A 114 -7.54 5.31 -7.90
CA TYR A 114 -6.50 6.12 -8.50
C TYR A 114 -5.14 5.48 -8.26
N ARG A 115 -4.24 5.72 -9.19
CA ARG A 115 -2.85 5.27 -9.06
C ARG A 115 -1.92 6.45 -9.28
N LEU A 116 -0.90 6.55 -8.43
CA LEU A 116 0.18 7.50 -8.63
C LEU A 116 1.10 7.03 -9.75
N VAL A 117 1.43 7.91 -10.66
CA VAL A 117 2.39 7.66 -11.74
C VAL A 117 3.41 8.78 -11.78
N ALA A 118 4.63 8.44 -12.17
CA ALA A 118 5.72 9.40 -12.23
C ALA A 118 6.16 9.63 -13.66
N THR A 119 6.58 10.84 -13.96
CA THR A 119 7.34 11.19 -15.16
C THR A 119 8.76 11.45 -14.73
N THR A 120 9.71 10.71 -15.28
CA THR A 120 11.12 10.80 -14.87
C THR A 120 12.03 11.00 -16.07
N THR A 121 13.18 11.60 -15.80
CA THR A 121 14.35 11.49 -16.66
C THR A 121 15.24 10.35 -16.13
N ALA A 122 16.38 10.13 -16.76
CA ALA A 122 17.33 9.11 -16.31
C ALA A 122 17.83 9.33 -14.87
N GLN A 123 17.73 10.55 -14.34
CA GLN A 123 18.32 10.90 -13.06
C GLN A 123 17.35 11.47 -12.05
N ASN A 124 16.23 12.02 -12.46
CA ASN A 124 15.31 12.74 -11.59
C ASN A 124 13.85 12.44 -11.88
N CYS A 125 13.02 12.56 -10.85
CA CYS A 125 11.58 12.66 -11.05
C CYS A 125 11.20 14.08 -11.43
N GLU A 126 10.51 14.25 -12.54
CA GLU A 126 10.04 15.55 -13.00
C GLU A 126 8.65 15.89 -12.51
N ALA A 127 7.78 14.90 -12.44
CA ALA A 127 6.39 15.10 -12.05
C ALA A 127 5.79 13.81 -11.52
N VAL A 128 4.77 13.96 -10.69
CA VAL A 128 3.92 12.88 -10.21
C VAL A 128 2.48 13.27 -10.48
N GLN A 129 1.70 12.33 -10.99
CA GLN A 129 0.29 12.53 -11.30
C GLN A 129 -0.54 11.42 -10.68
N LEU A 130 -1.81 11.73 -10.46
CA LEU A 130 -2.78 10.76 -10.01
C LEU A 130 -3.68 10.42 -11.20
N ILE A 131 -3.74 9.15 -11.57
CA ILE A 131 -4.50 8.68 -12.72
C ILE A 131 -5.63 7.79 -12.23
N ARG A 132 -6.85 8.07 -12.69
CA ARG A 132 -8.01 7.24 -12.40
C ARG A 132 -7.93 5.94 -13.16
N GLN A 133 -8.17 4.87 -12.45
CA GLN A 133 -8.19 3.52 -13.02
C GLN A 133 -9.54 3.15 -13.62
#